data_e68671b98e1a96693817027c66446a59
#
_entry.id   e68671b98e1a96693817027c66446a59
#
_cell.length_a   1.000
_cell.length_b   1.000
_cell.length_c   1.000
_cell.angle_alpha   90.00
_cell.angle_beta   90.00
_cell.angle_gamma   90.00
#
_symmetry.space_group_name_H-M   'P 1'
#
loop_
_entity.id
_entity.type
_entity.pdbx_description
1 polymer ?
#
loop_
_entity_poly.entity_id
_entity_poly.type
_entity_poly.pdbx_seq_one_letter_code
_entity_poly.pdbx_strand_id
1 'polypeptide(L)'
;MSREYIARDPRTGKPLNVAKAKSKKQYIEAREGPWLAINDSDIIPLANGEISGYEVSWRSKKHQLQREDGIIGLTRIKGQRAAEAHKSLLRALEDDSPSIRVSALKSLPEVATQKSDELFDWLSVLLDDNDLSVRRAASEALAISAPVFPSGVDIIIHNELRSFEPNRSKSAFKGLESLCEAWPEVACDHIDELFLETDADLRLKGAKLLSKVLAKAGHIGWDLVSWALNDDDARVRRAAAKTLPRLAKIDTRIATIFSERALSDLDSQVRISAVKALRSLDKDSGRARELILKGASADDVLVRRACVEMLPILYGEDVLRGIAIDLLKTETDDKLIKSLNQYAKDDSLEGSEAQKNRFLAPAPAVPKIDREVAEAAGKSVGLEPIPSKQVQQENPEKVTNNAGKKSKVTDLYRSVSQDEMMGYDDYEY
;
A
#
# COMPACT_ATOMS: atom_id res chain seq x y z
N MET A 1 -34.86 -1.91 1.72
CA MET A 1 -33.95 -2.62 2.65
C MET A 1 -32.63 -2.74 1.93
N SER A 2 -31.70 -1.81 2.16
CA SER A 2 -30.34 -1.90 1.61
C SER A 2 -29.62 -3.02 2.35
N ARG A 3 -29.19 -4.04 1.62
CA ARG A 3 -28.33 -5.09 2.15
C ARG A 3 -26.96 -4.44 2.39
N GLU A 4 -26.57 -4.32 3.66
CA GLU A 4 -25.19 -3.98 4.00
C GLU A 4 -24.27 -5.04 3.35
N TYR A 5 -23.40 -4.58 2.47
CA TYR A 5 -22.40 -5.43 1.85
C TYR A 5 -21.37 -5.80 2.93
N ILE A 6 -21.46 -7.00 3.46
CA ILE A 6 -20.47 -7.52 4.40
C ILE A 6 -19.46 -8.30 3.56
N ALA A 7 -18.26 -7.72 3.38
CA ALA A 7 -17.15 -8.40 2.75
C ALA A 7 -16.88 -9.72 3.48
N ARG A 8 -16.79 -10.83 2.74
CA ARG A 8 -16.57 -12.17 3.28
C ARG A 8 -15.21 -12.68 2.81
N ASP A 9 -14.51 -13.37 3.69
CA ASP A 9 -13.29 -14.10 3.34
C ASP A 9 -13.63 -15.14 2.26
N PRO A 10 -13.00 -15.07 1.08
CA PRO A 10 -13.30 -15.96 -0.03
C PRO A 10 -12.98 -17.43 0.27
N ARG A 11 -12.12 -17.75 1.24
CA ARG A 11 -11.76 -19.11 1.63
C ARG A 11 -12.72 -19.71 2.67
N THR A 12 -13.16 -18.90 3.61
CA THR A 12 -13.92 -19.40 4.77
C THR A 12 -15.40 -19.03 4.73
N GLY A 13 -15.80 -18.12 3.84
CA GLY A 13 -17.16 -17.57 3.77
C GLY A 13 -17.57 -16.77 4.99
N LYS A 14 -16.69 -16.65 5.98
CA LYS A 14 -16.94 -15.89 7.21
C LYS A 14 -16.87 -14.39 6.89
N PRO A 15 -17.71 -13.56 7.56
CA PRO A 15 -17.55 -12.13 7.47
C PRO A 15 -16.11 -11.80 7.81
N LEU A 16 -15.42 -11.11 6.90
CA LEU A 16 -14.16 -10.47 7.26
C LEU A 16 -14.50 -9.60 8.46
N ASN A 17 -13.74 -9.75 9.55
CA ASN A 17 -13.80 -8.78 10.63
C ASN A 17 -13.40 -7.46 10.01
N VAL A 18 -14.40 -6.71 9.52
CA VAL A 18 -14.25 -5.32 9.14
C VAL A 18 -13.62 -4.70 10.37
N ALA A 19 -12.35 -4.37 10.26
CA ALA A 19 -11.62 -3.70 11.33
C ALA A 19 -12.57 -2.61 11.80
N LYS A 20 -13.08 -2.72 13.04
CA LYS A 20 -14.17 -1.90 13.60
C LYS A 20 -14.07 -0.51 13.02
N ALA A 21 -15.07 -0.12 12.24
CA ALA A 21 -15.03 1.11 11.46
C ALA A 21 -14.41 2.19 12.34
N LYS A 22 -13.22 2.64 11.96
CA LYS A 22 -12.45 3.54 12.82
C LYS A 22 -13.39 4.68 13.15
N SER A 23 -13.58 4.99 14.42
CA SER A 23 -14.57 5.99 14.81
C SER A 23 -14.27 7.31 14.10
N LYS A 24 -15.28 8.09 13.72
CA LYS A 24 -15.10 9.46 13.14
C LYS A 24 -13.98 10.25 13.83
N LYS A 25 -13.82 10.08 15.14
CA LYS A 25 -12.78 10.73 15.96
C LYS A 25 -11.33 10.44 15.53
N GLN A 26 -11.06 9.40 14.75
CA GLN A 26 -9.70 9.10 14.27
C GLN A 26 -9.33 9.90 13.02
N TYR A 27 -10.31 10.36 12.26
CA TYR A 27 -10.10 11.08 11.01
C TYR A 27 -10.45 12.56 11.09
N ILE A 28 -11.30 12.93 12.05
CA ILE A 28 -11.75 14.29 12.24
C ILE A 28 -11.18 14.77 13.58
N GLU A 29 -10.19 15.66 13.51
CA GLU A 29 -9.65 16.29 14.70
C GLU A 29 -10.71 17.18 15.35
N ALA A 30 -10.84 17.10 16.68
CA ALA A 30 -11.74 17.96 17.43
C ALA A 30 -11.22 19.40 17.36
N ARG A 31 -12.00 20.28 16.72
CA ARG A 31 -11.65 21.69 16.64
C ARG A 31 -12.10 22.40 17.91
N GLU A 32 -11.24 23.22 18.47
CA GLU A 32 -11.54 24.09 19.61
C GLU A 32 -11.70 25.53 19.19
N GLY A 33 -12.69 26.19 19.74
CA GLY A 33 -12.90 27.62 19.46
C GLY A 33 -14.05 28.23 20.26
N PRO A 34 -14.25 29.55 20.13
CA PRO A 34 -15.29 30.28 20.87
C PRO A 34 -16.71 29.75 20.61
N TRP A 35 -16.98 29.16 19.45
CA TRP A 35 -18.28 28.53 19.12
C TRP A 35 -18.69 27.42 20.10
N LEU A 36 -17.72 26.84 20.86
CA LEU A 36 -18.05 25.86 21.90
C LEU A 36 -18.85 26.47 23.07
N ALA A 37 -18.84 27.80 23.22
CA ALA A 37 -19.55 28.51 24.26
C ALA A 37 -20.96 28.99 23.81
N ILE A 38 -21.38 28.72 22.56
CA ILE A 38 -22.75 29.03 22.08
C ILE A 38 -23.73 28.08 22.78
N ASN A 39 -24.88 28.58 23.21
CA ASN A 39 -25.96 27.73 23.71
C ASN A 39 -26.54 26.89 22.58
N ASP A 40 -26.85 25.62 22.84
CA ASP A 40 -27.35 24.70 21.82
C ASP A 40 -28.66 25.16 21.15
N SER A 41 -29.47 25.95 21.84
CA SER A 41 -30.67 26.59 21.26
C SER A 41 -30.36 27.62 20.17
N ASP A 42 -29.22 28.29 20.28
CA ASP A 42 -28.89 29.48 19.50
C ASP A 42 -27.99 29.17 18.32
N ILE A 43 -27.40 27.92 18.26
CA ILE A 43 -26.52 27.49 17.18
C ILE A 43 -27.21 27.55 15.81
N ILE A 44 -28.40 26.96 15.69
CA ILE A 44 -29.15 26.90 14.43
C ILE A 44 -29.63 28.29 13.98
N PRO A 45 -30.24 29.12 14.84
CA PRO A 45 -30.58 30.50 14.50
C PRO A 45 -29.37 31.33 14.05
N LEU A 46 -28.22 31.19 14.70
CA LEU A 46 -26.97 31.84 14.30
C LEU A 46 -26.47 31.36 12.94
N ALA A 47 -26.43 30.03 12.72
CA ALA A 47 -26.05 29.43 11.47
C ALA A 47 -26.93 29.83 10.29
N ASN A 48 -28.23 29.99 10.52
CA ASN A 48 -29.20 30.47 9.51
C ASN A 48 -29.13 31.98 9.27
N GLY A 49 -28.41 32.74 10.11
CA GLY A 49 -28.38 34.21 10.03
C GLY A 49 -29.61 34.89 10.62
N GLU A 50 -30.43 34.19 11.40
CA GLU A 50 -31.59 34.75 12.13
C GLU A 50 -31.14 35.64 13.30
N ILE A 51 -29.92 35.38 13.79
CA ILE A 51 -29.22 36.18 14.80
C ILE A 51 -28.00 36.80 14.12
N SER A 52 -27.88 38.13 14.13
CA SER A 52 -26.84 38.89 13.42
C SER A 52 -25.47 38.88 14.12
N GLY A 53 -25.39 38.36 15.33
CA GLY A 53 -24.16 38.23 16.11
C GLY A 53 -24.43 37.66 17.49
N TYR A 54 -23.45 37.04 18.09
CA TYR A 54 -23.60 36.33 19.37
C TYR A 54 -22.34 36.55 20.24
N GLU A 55 -22.50 37.20 21.42
CA GLU A 55 -21.38 37.46 22.33
C GLU A 55 -21.20 36.29 23.29
N VAL A 56 -19.99 35.77 23.34
CA VAL A 56 -19.59 34.67 24.26
C VAL A 56 -18.34 35.02 25.03
N SER A 57 -18.20 34.46 26.22
CA SER A 57 -16.96 34.47 26.97
C SER A 57 -16.22 33.13 26.76
N TRP A 58 -15.02 33.18 26.15
CA TRP A 58 -14.19 32.02 25.90
C TRP A 58 -12.77 32.30 26.40
N ARG A 59 -12.23 31.43 27.26
CA ARG A 59 -10.89 31.55 27.85
C ARG A 59 -10.64 32.95 28.43
N SER A 60 -11.63 33.46 29.19
CA SER A 60 -11.64 34.80 29.84
C SER A 60 -11.60 36.00 28.89
N LYS A 61 -11.89 35.81 27.61
CA LYS A 61 -12.04 36.88 26.61
C LYS A 61 -13.44 36.88 26.04
N LYS A 62 -13.94 38.10 25.76
CA LYS A 62 -15.19 38.26 25.03
C LYS A 62 -14.97 38.12 23.54
N HIS A 63 -15.79 37.34 22.87
CA HIS A 63 -15.77 37.11 21.44
C HIS A 63 -17.14 37.42 20.85
N GLN A 64 -17.13 38.15 19.75
CA GLN A 64 -18.33 38.40 18.94
C GLN A 64 -18.35 37.33 17.84
N LEU A 65 -19.29 36.40 17.92
CA LEU A 65 -19.41 35.31 16.96
C LEU A 65 -20.31 35.74 15.79
N GLN A 66 -19.97 35.21 14.63
CA GLN A 66 -20.68 35.47 13.38
C GLN A 66 -21.38 34.19 12.89
N ARG A 67 -22.08 34.29 11.77
CA ARG A 67 -22.79 33.17 11.15
C ARG A 67 -21.88 31.96 10.85
N GLU A 68 -20.62 32.21 10.45
CA GLU A 68 -19.60 31.18 10.23
C GLU A 68 -19.36 30.32 11.48
N ASP A 69 -19.32 30.97 12.66
CA ASP A 69 -19.14 30.27 13.94
C ASP A 69 -20.37 29.42 14.29
N GLY A 70 -21.56 29.90 13.97
CA GLY A 70 -22.81 29.15 14.10
C GLY A 70 -22.79 27.88 13.24
N ILE A 71 -22.32 27.99 11.99
CA ILE A 71 -22.20 26.86 11.06
C ILE A 71 -21.19 25.80 11.60
N ILE A 72 -20.06 26.25 12.15
CA ILE A 72 -19.12 25.34 12.80
C ILE A 72 -19.78 24.72 14.04
N GLY A 73 -20.58 25.48 14.78
CA GLY A 73 -21.34 24.99 15.94
C GLY A 73 -22.33 23.85 15.61
N LEU A 74 -22.84 23.76 14.37
CA LEU A 74 -23.73 22.67 13.92
C LEU A 74 -23.14 21.28 14.19
N THR A 75 -21.83 21.16 14.21
CA THR A 75 -21.12 19.89 14.52
C THR A 75 -21.44 19.34 15.90
N ARG A 76 -21.90 20.18 16.82
CA ARG A 76 -22.31 19.80 18.19
C ARG A 76 -23.73 19.26 18.26
N ILE A 77 -24.58 19.63 17.32
CA ILE A 77 -26.00 19.26 17.30
C ILE A 77 -26.13 17.77 16.95
N LYS A 78 -26.71 16.99 17.88
CA LYS A 78 -26.90 15.54 17.77
C LYS A 78 -28.36 15.16 18.06
N GLY A 79 -28.68 13.88 17.85
CA GLY A 79 -29.98 13.31 18.21
C GLY A 79 -31.13 13.87 17.37
N GLN A 80 -32.24 14.26 18.01
CA GLN A 80 -33.45 14.68 17.32
C GLN A 80 -33.29 15.94 16.46
N ARG A 81 -32.38 16.83 16.85
CA ARG A 81 -32.11 18.08 16.09
C ARG A 81 -31.04 17.90 14.98
N ALA A 82 -30.49 16.74 14.80
CA ALA A 82 -29.49 16.47 13.75
C ALA A 82 -30.05 16.74 12.34
N ALA A 83 -31.33 16.48 12.11
CA ALA A 83 -32.00 16.78 10.83
C ALA A 83 -32.10 18.28 10.56
N GLU A 84 -32.31 19.11 11.61
CA GLU A 84 -32.32 20.58 11.49
C GLU A 84 -30.91 21.08 11.18
N ALA A 85 -29.88 20.58 11.87
CA ALA A 85 -28.49 20.92 11.60
C ALA A 85 -28.09 20.56 10.15
N HIS A 86 -28.53 19.39 9.64
CA HIS A 86 -28.34 19.01 8.25
C HIS A 86 -28.96 20.00 7.28
N LYS A 87 -30.23 20.40 7.48
CA LYS A 87 -30.87 21.39 6.64
C LYS A 87 -30.19 22.75 6.68
N SER A 88 -29.74 23.19 7.87
CA SER A 88 -29.01 24.46 8.01
C SER A 88 -27.66 24.40 7.29
N LEU A 89 -26.98 23.23 7.31
CA LEU A 89 -25.74 23.04 6.59
C LEU A 89 -25.94 23.08 5.07
N LEU A 90 -27.00 22.44 4.55
CA LEU A 90 -27.38 22.53 3.13
C LEU A 90 -27.56 23.99 2.68
N ARG A 91 -28.35 24.78 3.41
CA ARG A 91 -28.51 26.20 3.10
C ARG A 91 -27.20 26.99 3.10
N ALA A 92 -26.27 26.62 4.00
CA ALA A 92 -24.95 27.25 4.07
C ALA A 92 -24.03 26.86 2.90
N LEU A 93 -24.18 25.65 2.32
CA LEU A 93 -23.45 25.23 1.11
C LEU A 93 -23.96 25.97 -0.15
N GLU A 94 -25.22 26.41 -0.17
CA GLU A 94 -25.83 27.16 -1.26
C GLU A 94 -25.65 28.70 -1.14
N ASP A 95 -25.03 29.17 -0.05
CA ASP A 95 -24.94 30.60 0.26
C ASP A 95 -24.07 31.37 -0.76
N ASP A 96 -24.46 32.62 -1.04
CA ASP A 96 -23.70 33.48 -1.96
C ASP A 96 -22.30 33.83 -1.44
N SER A 97 -22.13 33.88 -0.11
CA SER A 97 -20.85 34.22 0.53
C SER A 97 -19.86 33.05 0.51
N PRO A 98 -18.68 33.21 -0.09
CA PRO A 98 -17.65 32.19 -0.07
C PRO A 98 -17.21 31.79 1.35
N SER A 99 -17.20 32.73 2.32
CA SER A 99 -16.80 32.43 3.71
C SER A 99 -17.80 31.49 4.40
N ILE A 100 -19.09 31.63 4.09
CA ILE A 100 -20.15 30.76 4.58
C ILE A 100 -20.00 29.36 3.97
N ARG A 101 -19.84 29.25 2.65
CA ARG A 101 -19.61 27.97 1.98
C ARG A 101 -18.36 27.24 2.51
N VAL A 102 -17.25 27.96 2.75
CA VAL A 102 -16.03 27.41 3.35
C VAL A 102 -16.30 26.83 4.74
N SER A 103 -17.02 27.58 5.60
CA SER A 103 -17.36 27.12 6.94
C SER A 103 -18.29 25.90 6.91
N ALA A 104 -19.23 25.86 5.97
CA ALA A 104 -20.10 24.72 5.72
C ALA A 104 -19.31 23.47 5.29
N LEU A 105 -18.41 23.60 4.32
CA LEU A 105 -17.56 22.52 3.85
C LEU A 105 -16.65 21.96 4.97
N LYS A 106 -16.09 22.81 5.81
CA LYS A 106 -15.31 22.39 6.97
C LYS A 106 -16.13 21.61 7.99
N SER A 107 -17.42 21.88 8.10
CA SER A 107 -18.33 21.24 9.06
C SER A 107 -18.99 19.98 8.49
N LEU A 108 -19.02 19.83 7.16
CA LEU A 108 -19.66 18.73 6.45
C LEU A 108 -19.24 17.35 6.96
N PRO A 109 -17.94 17.01 7.11
CA PRO A 109 -17.55 15.66 7.53
C PRO A 109 -18.05 15.27 8.92
N GLU A 110 -18.27 16.27 9.80
CA GLU A 110 -18.76 16.05 11.16
C GLU A 110 -20.29 15.94 11.25
N VAL A 111 -21.01 16.74 10.44
CA VAL A 111 -22.48 16.78 10.39
C VAL A 111 -23.05 15.63 9.55
N ALA A 112 -22.38 15.27 8.46
CA ALA A 112 -22.82 14.22 7.55
C ALA A 112 -23.02 12.87 8.26
N THR A 113 -23.94 12.09 7.70
CA THR A 113 -24.24 10.70 8.05
C THR A 113 -24.17 9.85 6.79
N GLN A 114 -24.29 8.53 6.91
CA GLN A 114 -24.31 7.63 5.74
C GLN A 114 -25.52 7.84 4.80
N LYS A 115 -26.50 8.64 5.20
CA LYS A 115 -27.71 8.98 4.43
C LYS A 115 -27.73 10.45 3.97
N SER A 116 -26.60 11.09 3.89
CA SER A 116 -26.48 12.51 3.56
C SER A 116 -26.10 12.73 2.09
N ASP A 117 -26.77 12.02 1.17
CA ASP A 117 -26.47 12.07 -0.27
C ASP A 117 -26.50 13.52 -0.79
N GLU A 118 -27.47 14.32 -0.39
CA GLU A 118 -27.59 15.73 -0.77
C GLU A 118 -26.36 16.57 -0.37
N LEU A 119 -25.74 16.30 0.80
CA LEU A 119 -24.51 16.98 1.21
C LEU A 119 -23.32 16.61 0.32
N PHE A 120 -23.25 15.35 -0.12
CA PHE A 120 -22.20 14.89 -1.02
C PHE A 120 -22.42 15.38 -2.45
N ASP A 121 -23.66 15.53 -2.90
CA ASP A 121 -23.98 16.17 -4.18
C ASP A 121 -23.47 17.61 -4.20
N TRP A 122 -23.75 18.40 -3.16
CA TRP A 122 -23.21 19.76 -3.01
C TRP A 122 -21.69 19.79 -2.90
N LEU A 123 -21.09 18.83 -2.21
CA LEU A 123 -19.63 18.70 -2.17
C LEU A 123 -19.03 18.54 -3.58
N SER A 124 -19.67 17.74 -4.43
CA SER A 124 -19.24 17.56 -5.83
C SER A 124 -19.35 18.86 -6.63
N VAL A 125 -20.45 19.59 -6.49
CA VAL A 125 -20.65 20.90 -7.16
C VAL A 125 -19.56 21.88 -6.73
N LEU A 126 -19.28 22.00 -5.42
CA LEU A 126 -18.34 22.96 -4.87
C LEU A 126 -16.86 22.65 -5.13
N LEU A 127 -16.54 21.47 -5.69
CA LEU A 127 -15.19 21.18 -6.21
C LEU A 127 -14.82 22.09 -7.39
N ASP A 128 -15.81 22.68 -8.06
CA ASP A 128 -15.64 23.62 -9.18
C ASP A 128 -16.22 25.02 -8.89
N ASP A 129 -16.27 25.39 -7.63
CA ASP A 129 -16.74 26.72 -7.22
C ASP A 129 -15.86 27.83 -7.81
N ASN A 130 -16.44 28.99 -8.10
CA ASN A 130 -15.71 30.14 -8.63
C ASN A 130 -14.61 30.62 -7.67
N ASP A 131 -14.83 30.51 -6.36
CA ASP A 131 -13.87 30.93 -5.33
C ASP A 131 -12.85 29.85 -5.01
N LEU A 132 -11.56 30.22 -5.04
CA LEU A 132 -10.45 29.29 -4.78
C LEU A 132 -10.46 28.73 -3.35
N SER A 133 -10.90 29.52 -2.37
CA SER A 133 -10.95 29.07 -0.97
C SER A 133 -12.03 28.00 -0.78
N VAL A 134 -13.14 28.13 -1.50
CA VAL A 134 -14.23 27.13 -1.52
C VAL A 134 -13.75 25.83 -2.17
N ARG A 135 -13.12 25.90 -3.36
CA ARG A 135 -12.56 24.71 -4.02
C ARG A 135 -11.56 23.97 -3.12
N ARG A 136 -10.69 24.70 -2.42
CA ARG A 136 -9.74 24.09 -1.46
C ARG A 136 -10.45 23.41 -0.29
N ALA A 137 -11.44 24.09 0.29
CA ALA A 137 -12.24 23.54 1.39
C ALA A 137 -13.03 22.29 0.94
N ALA A 138 -13.60 22.30 -0.27
CA ALA A 138 -14.27 21.14 -0.86
C ALA A 138 -13.31 19.95 -1.05
N SER A 139 -12.11 20.20 -1.58
CA SER A 139 -11.06 19.17 -1.72
C SER A 139 -10.64 18.57 -0.37
N GLU A 140 -10.55 19.38 0.69
CA GLU A 140 -10.26 18.93 2.04
C GLU A 140 -11.42 18.15 2.65
N ALA A 141 -12.65 18.65 2.47
CA ALA A 141 -13.86 17.97 2.94
C ALA A 141 -14.02 16.58 2.30
N LEU A 142 -13.75 16.45 0.99
CA LEU A 142 -13.74 15.17 0.29
C LEU A 142 -12.71 14.20 0.89
N ALA A 143 -11.47 14.67 1.09
CA ALA A 143 -10.41 13.85 1.64
C ALA A 143 -10.67 13.39 3.09
N ILE A 144 -11.32 14.24 3.91
CA ILE A 144 -11.70 13.89 5.29
C ILE A 144 -12.93 12.97 5.31
N SER A 145 -13.87 13.15 4.36
CA SER A 145 -15.09 12.35 4.28
C SER A 145 -14.82 10.94 3.76
N ALA A 146 -13.86 10.75 2.86
CA ALA A 146 -13.56 9.46 2.23
C ALA A 146 -13.33 8.31 3.24
N PRO A 147 -12.51 8.45 4.29
CA PRO A 147 -12.34 7.40 5.29
C PRO A 147 -13.55 7.17 6.20
N VAL A 148 -14.47 8.13 6.29
CA VAL A 148 -15.64 8.07 7.19
C VAL A 148 -16.89 7.59 6.45
N PHE A 149 -17.06 8.03 5.21
CA PHE A 149 -18.24 7.79 4.36
C PHE A 149 -17.82 7.28 2.98
N PRO A 150 -17.19 6.10 2.88
CA PRO A 150 -16.68 5.60 1.61
C PRO A 150 -17.77 5.54 0.54
N SER A 151 -18.97 5.05 0.86
CA SER A 151 -20.10 4.97 -0.08
C SER A 151 -20.65 6.34 -0.52
N GLY A 152 -20.60 7.35 0.35
CA GLY A 152 -21.09 8.70 0.00
C GLY A 152 -20.16 9.46 -0.93
N VAL A 153 -18.86 9.15 -0.92
CA VAL A 153 -17.85 9.81 -1.76
C VAL A 153 -17.45 8.96 -2.97
N ASP A 154 -17.85 7.70 -3.04
CA ASP A 154 -17.49 6.76 -4.09
C ASP A 154 -17.80 7.29 -5.49
N ILE A 155 -19.04 7.72 -5.71
CA ILE A 155 -19.49 8.28 -6.98
C ILE A 155 -18.72 9.56 -7.34
N ILE A 156 -18.43 10.41 -6.34
CA ILE A 156 -17.66 11.64 -6.56
C ILE A 156 -16.26 11.29 -7.03
N ILE A 157 -15.58 10.40 -6.32
CA ILE A 157 -14.22 9.95 -6.67
C ILE A 157 -14.22 9.34 -8.06
N HIS A 158 -15.16 8.43 -8.36
CA HIS A 158 -15.27 7.77 -9.67
C HIS A 158 -15.40 8.78 -10.81
N ASN A 159 -16.34 9.72 -10.70
CA ASN A 159 -16.62 10.70 -11.75
C ASN A 159 -15.49 11.73 -11.89
N GLU A 160 -15.02 12.28 -10.78
CA GLU A 160 -14.08 13.38 -10.79
C GLU A 160 -12.63 12.97 -11.10
N LEU A 161 -12.26 11.71 -10.89
CA LEU A 161 -10.96 11.20 -11.35
C LEU A 161 -10.79 11.34 -12.86
N ARG A 162 -11.89 11.26 -13.61
CA ARG A 162 -11.96 11.32 -15.08
C ARG A 162 -12.28 12.73 -15.59
N SER A 163 -12.48 13.68 -14.69
CA SER A 163 -12.80 15.07 -15.05
C SER A 163 -11.67 15.70 -15.85
N PHE A 164 -12.06 16.43 -16.91
CA PHE A 164 -11.14 17.25 -17.71
C PHE A 164 -10.63 18.46 -16.92
N GLU A 165 -11.34 18.88 -15.87
CA GLU A 165 -10.93 19.96 -14.98
C GLU A 165 -9.83 19.51 -14.01
N PRO A 166 -8.58 20.05 -14.13
CA PRO A 166 -7.44 19.55 -13.37
C PRO A 166 -7.63 19.62 -11.85
N ASN A 167 -8.36 20.64 -11.37
CA ASN A 167 -8.62 20.83 -9.94
C ASN A 167 -9.57 19.77 -9.40
N ARG A 168 -10.61 19.41 -10.14
CA ARG A 168 -11.57 18.36 -9.79
C ARG A 168 -10.89 17.01 -9.72
N SER A 169 -10.17 16.64 -10.80
CA SER A 169 -9.40 15.40 -10.88
C SER A 169 -8.35 15.29 -9.75
N LYS A 170 -7.66 16.40 -9.43
CA LYS A 170 -6.69 16.44 -8.32
C LYS A 170 -7.36 16.24 -6.96
N SER A 171 -8.55 16.81 -6.76
CA SER A 171 -9.32 16.67 -5.52
C SER A 171 -9.81 15.25 -5.33
N ALA A 172 -10.34 14.62 -6.39
CA ALA A 172 -10.74 13.22 -6.37
C ALA A 172 -9.56 12.29 -6.07
N PHE A 173 -8.40 12.56 -6.68
CA PHE A 173 -7.18 11.80 -6.40
C PHE A 173 -6.76 11.91 -4.92
N LYS A 174 -6.87 13.08 -4.30
CA LYS A 174 -6.62 13.28 -2.87
C LYS A 174 -7.64 12.52 -2.01
N GLY A 175 -8.91 12.48 -2.42
CA GLY A 175 -9.96 11.67 -1.77
C GLY A 175 -9.64 10.18 -1.85
N LEU A 176 -9.29 9.67 -3.03
CA LEU A 176 -8.86 8.28 -3.24
C LEU A 176 -7.61 7.93 -2.43
N GLU A 177 -6.67 8.86 -2.31
CA GLU A 177 -5.48 8.72 -1.48
C GLU A 177 -5.82 8.47 0.00
N SER A 178 -6.79 9.22 0.54
CA SER A 178 -7.31 9.02 1.89
C SER A 178 -8.09 7.70 2.02
N LEU A 179 -8.81 7.31 0.98
CA LEU A 179 -9.53 6.03 0.92
C LEU A 179 -8.57 4.83 0.97
N CYS A 180 -7.41 4.90 0.30
CA CYS A 180 -6.38 3.85 0.34
C CYS A 180 -5.92 3.52 1.76
N GLU A 181 -5.92 4.49 2.66
CA GLU A 181 -5.48 4.30 4.04
C GLU A 181 -6.54 3.62 4.91
N ALA A 182 -7.81 3.96 4.67
CA ALA A 182 -8.94 3.53 5.49
C ALA A 182 -9.64 2.28 4.93
N TRP A 183 -9.83 2.24 3.63
CA TRP A 183 -10.60 1.23 2.89
C TRP A 183 -9.82 0.76 1.65
N PRO A 184 -8.70 0.05 1.86
CA PRO A 184 -7.80 -0.33 0.77
C PRO A 184 -8.47 -1.22 -0.28
N GLU A 185 -9.46 -2.01 0.08
CA GLU A 185 -10.21 -2.87 -0.86
C GLU A 185 -11.05 -2.01 -1.82
N VAL A 186 -11.82 -1.05 -1.30
CA VAL A 186 -12.60 -0.11 -2.12
C VAL A 186 -11.68 0.74 -3.00
N ALA A 187 -10.54 1.16 -2.45
CA ALA A 187 -9.56 1.90 -3.23
C ALA A 187 -8.93 1.06 -4.34
N CYS A 188 -8.78 -0.26 -4.15
CA CYS A 188 -8.30 -1.16 -5.20
C CYS A 188 -9.29 -1.23 -6.37
N ASP A 189 -10.60 -1.21 -6.11
CA ASP A 189 -11.61 -1.21 -7.17
C ASP A 189 -11.46 0.03 -8.08
N HIS A 190 -11.30 1.22 -7.48
CA HIS A 190 -11.01 2.43 -8.25
C HIS A 190 -9.68 2.39 -9.00
N ILE A 191 -8.64 1.79 -8.41
CA ILE A 191 -7.33 1.67 -9.07
C ILE A 191 -7.41 0.70 -10.24
N ASP A 192 -8.15 -0.40 -10.10
CA ASP A 192 -8.39 -1.36 -11.18
C ASP A 192 -9.10 -0.70 -12.35
N GLU A 193 -10.18 0.03 -12.09
CA GLU A 193 -10.88 0.82 -13.11
C GLU A 193 -9.96 1.84 -13.81
N LEU A 194 -9.06 2.50 -13.05
CA LEU A 194 -8.09 3.42 -13.66
C LEU A 194 -7.12 2.70 -14.60
N PHE A 195 -6.77 1.45 -14.34
CA PHE A 195 -5.88 0.67 -15.22
C PHE A 195 -6.57 0.23 -16.53
N LEU A 196 -7.89 0.21 -16.56
CA LEU A 196 -8.66 -0.07 -17.79
C LEU A 196 -8.78 1.17 -18.69
N GLU A 197 -8.40 2.36 -18.23
CA GLU A 197 -8.49 3.58 -19.02
C GLU A 197 -7.48 3.62 -20.15
N THR A 198 -7.88 4.20 -21.29
CA THR A 198 -7.00 4.41 -22.44
C THR A 198 -5.95 5.49 -22.17
N ASP A 199 -6.28 6.47 -21.31
CA ASP A 199 -5.36 7.54 -20.91
C ASP A 199 -4.29 7.04 -19.96
N ALA A 200 -3.03 7.07 -20.41
CA ALA A 200 -1.87 6.68 -19.59
C ALA A 200 -1.68 7.56 -18.34
N ASP A 201 -2.15 8.80 -18.34
CA ASP A 201 -2.04 9.68 -17.17
C ASP A 201 -3.02 9.25 -16.06
N LEU A 202 -4.19 8.72 -16.42
CA LEU A 202 -5.12 8.11 -15.46
C LEU A 202 -4.55 6.81 -14.89
N ARG A 203 -4.01 5.92 -15.75
CA ARG A 203 -3.33 4.70 -15.29
C ARG A 203 -2.14 5.01 -14.38
N LEU A 204 -1.36 6.07 -14.70
CA LEU A 204 -0.26 6.52 -13.86
C LEU A 204 -0.72 7.02 -12.48
N LYS A 205 -1.89 7.68 -12.41
CA LYS A 205 -2.49 8.07 -11.11
C LYS A 205 -2.77 6.84 -10.26
N GLY A 206 -3.39 5.79 -10.82
CA GLY A 206 -3.61 4.51 -10.15
C GLY A 206 -2.31 3.87 -9.67
N ALA A 207 -1.30 3.78 -10.54
CA ALA A 207 0.00 3.18 -10.21
C ALA A 207 0.73 3.89 -9.05
N LYS A 208 0.59 5.21 -8.91
CA LYS A 208 1.17 5.96 -7.80
C LYS A 208 0.56 5.61 -6.44
N LEU A 209 -0.67 5.11 -6.40
CA LEU A 209 -1.36 4.73 -5.17
C LEU A 209 -1.05 3.30 -4.72
N LEU A 210 -0.50 2.45 -5.59
CA LEU A 210 -0.20 1.05 -5.27
C LEU A 210 0.59 0.89 -3.97
N SER A 211 1.58 1.76 -3.73
CA SER A 211 2.38 1.71 -2.50
C SER A 211 1.55 1.90 -1.22
N LYS A 212 0.41 2.58 -1.29
CA LYS A 212 -0.48 2.83 -0.14
C LYS A 212 -1.37 1.63 0.15
N VAL A 213 -1.89 0.98 -0.90
CA VAL A 213 -2.80 -0.17 -0.74
C VAL A 213 -2.08 -1.48 -0.43
N LEU A 214 -0.86 -1.69 -0.96
CA LEU A 214 -0.10 -2.95 -0.82
C LEU A 214 0.02 -3.47 0.60
N ALA A 215 0.20 -2.58 1.59
CA ALA A 215 0.40 -3.01 2.97
C ALA A 215 -0.87 -3.57 3.63
N LYS A 216 -2.04 -3.31 3.05
CA LYS A 216 -3.34 -3.61 3.65
C LYS A 216 -4.24 -4.49 2.77
N ALA A 217 -4.18 -4.33 1.46
CA ALA A 217 -5.01 -5.06 0.50
C ALA A 217 -4.51 -6.47 0.18
N GLY A 218 -3.29 -6.84 0.60
CA GLY A 218 -2.74 -8.18 0.37
C GLY A 218 -2.68 -8.56 -1.11
N HIS A 219 -3.22 -9.74 -1.45
CA HIS A 219 -3.17 -10.29 -2.80
C HIS A 219 -3.86 -9.43 -3.87
N ILE A 220 -4.95 -8.74 -3.54
CA ILE A 220 -5.63 -7.82 -4.48
C ILE A 220 -4.66 -6.73 -4.93
N GLY A 221 -3.90 -6.15 -4.00
CA GLY A 221 -2.88 -5.16 -4.32
C GLY A 221 -1.73 -5.73 -5.16
N TRP A 222 -1.39 -7.02 -5.02
CA TRP A 222 -0.35 -7.67 -5.84
C TRP A 222 -0.78 -7.83 -7.30
N ASP A 223 -2.03 -8.19 -7.54
CA ASP A 223 -2.59 -8.30 -8.89
C ASP A 223 -2.52 -6.96 -9.61
N LEU A 224 -2.90 -5.88 -8.94
CA LEU A 224 -2.77 -4.53 -9.48
C LEU A 224 -1.31 -4.13 -9.79
N VAL A 225 -0.34 -4.54 -8.96
CA VAL A 225 1.09 -4.34 -9.27
C VAL A 225 1.50 -5.12 -10.51
N SER A 226 1.02 -6.37 -10.66
CA SER A 226 1.29 -7.19 -11.83
C SER A 226 0.76 -6.54 -13.10
N TRP A 227 -0.47 -6.03 -13.08
CA TRP A 227 -1.07 -5.28 -14.19
C TRP A 227 -0.23 -4.06 -14.56
N ALA A 228 0.08 -3.21 -13.59
CA ALA A 228 0.83 -2.00 -13.81
C ALA A 228 2.28 -2.22 -14.27
N LEU A 229 2.91 -3.35 -13.93
CA LEU A 229 4.22 -3.75 -14.44
C LEU A 229 4.17 -4.20 -15.91
N ASN A 230 2.99 -4.46 -16.45
CA ASN A 230 2.79 -4.86 -17.84
C ASN A 230 2.21 -3.73 -18.71
N ASP A 231 2.03 -2.56 -18.16
CA ASP A 231 1.49 -1.41 -18.88
C ASP A 231 2.38 -1.01 -20.07
N ASP A 232 1.76 -0.57 -21.15
CA ASP A 232 2.49 -0.09 -22.33
C ASP A 232 3.30 1.17 -22.05
N ASP A 233 2.79 2.05 -21.15
CA ASP A 233 3.48 3.28 -20.77
C ASP A 233 4.56 3.03 -19.69
N ALA A 234 5.80 3.37 -20.05
CA ALA A 234 6.94 3.21 -19.15
C ALA A 234 6.81 4.00 -17.84
N ARG A 235 6.05 5.10 -17.79
CA ARG A 235 5.83 5.88 -16.57
C ARG A 235 4.98 5.09 -15.57
N VAL A 236 3.99 4.34 -16.06
CA VAL A 236 3.14 3.46 -15.24
C VAL A 236 3.97 2.32 -14.69
N ARG A 237 4.74 1.62 -15.56
CA ARG A 237 5.64 0.55 -15.14
C ARG A 237 6.68 1.01 -14.11
N ARG A 238 7.27 2.21 -14.28
CA ARG A 238 8.19 2.82 -13.30
C ARG A 238 7.51 3.07 -11.94
N ALA A 239 6.26 3.55 -11.95
CA ALA A 239 5.51 3.79 -10.72
C ALA A 239 5.22 2.47 -9.98
N ALA A 240 4.81 1.43 -10.71
CA ALA A 240 4.61 0.09 -10.17
C ALA A 240 5.92 -0.52 -9.62
N ALA A 241 7.02 -0.46 -10.38
CA ALA A 241 8.31 -1.00 -9.98
C ALA A 241 8.87 -0.35 -8.68
N LYS A 242 8.57 0.93 -8.43
CA LYS A 242 8.92 1.60 -7.17
C LYS A 242 8.26 0.95 -5.94
N THR A 243 7.21 0.18 -6.10
CA THR A 243 6.54 -0.52 -5.00
C THR A 243 7.23 -1.84 -4.62
N LEU A 244 8.03 -2.40 -5.51
CA LEU A 244 8.67 -3.71 -5.33
C LEU A 244 9.51 -3.82 -4.04
N PRO A 245 10.32 -2.81 -3.62
CA PRO A 245 11.04 -2.89 -2.35
C PRO A 245 10.13 -2.96 -1.12
N ARG A 246 8.92 -2.38 -1.21
CA ARG A 246 7.91 -2.49 -0.15
C ARG A 246 7.24 -3.85 -0.18
N LEU A 247 6.91 -4.35 -1.36
CA LEU A 247 6.36 -5.69 -1.56
C LEU A 247 7.33 -6.76 -1.04
N ALA A 248 8.63 -6.59 -1.24
CA ALA A 248 9.66 -7.50 -0.73
C ALA A 248 9.64 -7.67 0.81
N LYS A 249 9.16 -6.65 1.54
CA LYS A 249 8.98 -6.73 2.99
C LYS A 249 7.66 -7.38 3.41
N ILE A 250 6.69 -7.49 2.51
CA ILE A 250 5.36 -8.05 2.76
C ILE A 250 5.33 -9.52 2.35
N ASP A 251 5.77 -9.81 1.13
CA ASP A 251 5.84 -11.16 0.57
C ASP A 251 7.09 -11.30 -0.32
N THR A 252 8.08 -12.01 0.20
CA THR A 252 9.36 -12.24 -0.47
C THR A 252 9.20 -13.01 -1.78
N ARG A 253 8.29 -13.99 -1.82
CA ARG A 253 8.08 -14.85 -2.99
C ARG A 253 7.50 -14.06 -4.16
N ILE A 254 6.44 -13.32 -3.92
CA ILE A 254 5.78 -12.49 -4.95
C ILE A 254 6.72 -11.39 -5.44
N ALA A 255 7.42 -10.74 -4.50
CA ALA A 255 8.39 -9.71 -4.85
C ALA A 255 9.55 -10.26 -5.71
N THR A 256 10.00 -11.49 -5.47
CA THR A 256 11.04 -12.14 -6.29
C THR A 256 10.54 -12.35 -7.72
N ILE A 257 9.33 -12.89 -7.89
CA ILE A 257 8.71 -13.12 -9.22
C ILE A 257 8.58 -11.81 -9.99
N PHE A 258 8.05 -10.76 -9.35
CA PHE A 258 7.87 -9.47 -10.01
C PHE A 258 9.20 -8.77 -10.29
N SER A 259 10.19 -8.91 -9.41
CA SER A 259 11.52 -8.35 -9.64
C SER A 259 12.24 -9.06 -10.79
N GLU A 260 12.12 -10.38 -10.90
CA GLU A 260 12.68 -11.16 -12.03
C GLU A 260 12.11 -10.66 -13.36
N ARG A 261 10.80 -10.47 -13.44
CA ARG A 261 10.14 -9.90 -14.61
C ARG A 261 10.60 -8.49 -14.91
N ALA A 262 10.64 -7.62 -13.90
CA ALA A 262 11.03 -6.23 -14.02
C ALA A 262 12.51 -6.04 -14.41
N LEU A 263 13.40 -7.01 -14.13
CA LEU A 263 14.79 -7.01 -14.60
C LEU A 263 14.91 -7.12 -16.12
N SER A 264 13.92 -7.66 -16.80
CA SER A 264 13.88 -7.82 -18.26
C SER A 264 13.08 -6.70 -18.95
N ASP A 265 12.67 -5.65 -18.22
CA ASP A 265 11.93 -4.52 -18.79
C ASP A 265 12.79 -3.71 -19.74
N LEU A 266 12.16 -3.11 -20.75
CA LEU A 266 12.83 -2.21 -21.71
C LEU A 266 13.35 -0.93 -21.03
N ASP A 267 12.68 -0.49 -19.96
CA ASP A 267 13.01 0.73 -19.25
C ASP A 267 14.04 0.50 -18.13
N SER A 268 15.16 1.23 -18.18
CA SER A 268 16.26 1.09 -17.22
C SER A 268 15.85 1.41 -15.77
N GLN A 269 14.92 2.35 -15.56
CA GLN A 269 14.46 2.72 -14.21
C GLN A 269 13.59 1.63 -13.58
N VAL A 270 12.84 0.88 -14.40
CA VAL A 270 12.11 -0.31 -13.97
C VAL A 270 13.11 -1.38 -13.51
N ARG A 271 14.13 -1.66 -14.34
CA ARG A 271 15.19 -2.64 -14.00
C ARG A 271 15.94 -2.27 -12.71
N ILE A 272 16.32 -0.99 -12.54
CA ILE A 272 16.98 -0.51 -11.31
C ILE A 272 16.08 -0.68 -10.07
N SER A 273 14.78 -0.43 -10.22
CA SER A 273 13.83 -0.62 -9.11
C SER A 273 13.71 -2.09 -8.70
N ALA A 274 13.77 -3.00 -9.67
CA ALA A 274 13.83 -4.43 -9.41
C ALA A 274 15.09 -4.83 -8.61
N VAL A 275 16.26 -4.32 -8.99
CA VAL A 275 17.52 -4.55 -8.24
C VAL A 275 17.39 -4.05 -6.80
N LYS A 276 16.81 -2.86 -6.59
CA LYS A 276 16.56 -2.33 -5.24
C LYS A 276 15.62 -3.22 -4.42
N ALA A 277 14.64 -3.85 -5.07
CA ALA A 277 13.76 -4.80 -4.41
C ALA A 277 14.50 -6.07 -4.02
N LEU A 278 15.31 -6.63 -4.91
CA LEU A 278 16.14 -7.79 -4.62
C LEU A 278 17.08 -7.56 -3.42
N ARG A 279 17.57 -6.34 -3.24
CA ARG A 279 18.33 -5.94 -2.04
C ARG A 279 17.51 -6.07 -0.75
N SER A 280 16.18 -5.84 -0.82
CA SER A 280 15.29 -5.92 0.34
C SER A 280 14.84 -7.35 0.64
N LEU A 281 15.09 -8.30 -0.27
CA LEU A 281 14.79 -9.70 -0.08
C LEU A 281 15.77 -10.31 0.91
N ASP A 282 15.29 -11.31 1.64
CA ASP A 282 16.10 -11.97 2.64
C ASP A 282 17.37 -12.58 2.02
N LYS A 283 18.49 -12.45 2.74
CA LYS A 283 19.82 -12.97 2.32
C LYS A 283 19.80 -14.46 2.04
N ASP A 284 18.82 -15.17 2.59
CA ASP A 284 18.65 -16.61 2.43
C ASP A 284 17.90 -17.02 1.15
N SER A 285 17.39 -16.05 0.37
CA SER A 285 16.78 -16.35 -0.92
C SER A 285 17.85 -16.62 -1.98
N GLY A 286 18.12 -17.90 -2.24
CA GLY A 286 19.04 -18.32 -3.31
C GLY A 286 18.67 -17.71 -4.67
N ARG A 287 17.37 -17.60 -4.97
CA ARG A 287 16.87 -17.01 -6.22
C ARG A 287 17.21 -15.52 -6.35
N ALA A 288 17.10 -14.74 -5.28
CA ALA A 288 17.45 -13.31 -5.31
C ALA A 288 18.96 -13.14 -5.62
N ARG A 289 19.82 -13.98 -5.06
CA ARG A 289 21.26 -13.97 -5.34
C ARG A 289 21.56 -14.29 -6.80
N GLU A 290 20.91 -15.31 -7.36
CA GLU A 290 21.03 -15.67 -8.79
C GLU A 290 20.62 -14.51 -9.70
N LEU A 291 19.51 -13.82 -9.38
CA LEU A 291 19.02 -12.68 -10.15
C LEU A 291 20.00 -11.50 -10.09
N ILE A 292 20.63 -11.26 -8.94
CA ILE A 292 21.63 -10.20 -8.80
C ILE A 292 22.90 -10.55 -9.60
N LEU A 293 23.35 -11.79 -9.57
CA LEU A 293 24.48 -12.25 -10.40
C LEU A 293 24.16 -12.10 -11.90
N LYS A 294 22.97 -12.51 -12.33
CA LYS A 294 22.52 -12.31 -13.70
C LYS A 294 22.46 -10.82 -14.06
N GLY A 295 21.99 -9.98 -13.16
CA GLY A 295 21.95 -8.52 -13.34
C GLY A 295 23.34 -7.88 -13.39
N ALA A 296 24.35 -8.45 -12.71
CA ALA A 296 25.74 -7.98 -12.78
C ALA A 296 26.38 -8.20 -14.14
N SER A 297 25.79 -9.05 -14.99
CA SER A 297 26.21 -9.29 -16.39
C SER A 297 25.20 -8.77 -17.40
N ALA A 298 24.26 -7.90 -17.02
CA ALA A 298 23.24 -7.33 -17.90
C ALA A 298 23.83 -6.33 -18.91
N ASP A 299 23.15 -6.11 -20.03
CA ASP A 299 23.58 -5.14 -21.06
C ASP A 299 23.59 -3.70 -20.53
N ASP A 300 22.65 -3.37 -19.64
CA ASP A 300 22.52 -2.03 -19.05
C ASP A 300 23.57 -1.80 -17.95
N VAL A 301 24.47 -0.86 -18.20
CA VAL A 301 25.52 -0.47 -17.24
C VAL A 301 25.00 0.00 -15.89
N LEU A 302 23.82 0.63 -15.83
CA LEU A 302 23.23 1.10 -14.58
C LEU A 302 22.72 -0.08 -13.73
N VAL A 303 22.17 -1.10 -14.39
CA VAL A 303 21.77 -2.35 -13.73
C VAL A 303 22.99 -3.09 -13.22
N ARG A 304 24.05 -3.22 -14.06
CA ARG A 304 25.30 -3.85 -13.63
C ARG A 304 25.88 -3.16 -12.40
N ARG A 305 25.96 -1.80 -12.40
CA ARG A 305 26.46 -1.04 -11.25
C ARG A 305 25.66 -1.33 -9.99
N ALA A 306 24.33 -1.25 -10.08
CA ALA A 306 23.46 -1.51 -8.95
C ALA A 306 23.61 -2.93 -8.40
N CYS A 307 23.81 -3.93 -9.27
CA CYS A 307 24.01 -5.31 -8.85
C CYS A 307 25.41 -5.53 -8.24
N VAL A 308 26.46 -4.97 -8.87
CA VAL A 308 27.85 -5.11 -8.38
C VAL A 308 28.03 -4.47 -6.99
N GLU A 309 27.39 -3.32 -6.71
CA GLU A 309 27.38 -2.70 -5.38
C GLU A 309 26.78 -3.61 -4.29
N MET A 310 25.99 -4.61 -4.67
CA MET A 310 25.34 -5.51 -3.71
C MET A 310 26.15 -6.78 -3.45
N LEU A 311 27.09 -7.13 -4.33
CA LEU A 311 27.87 -8.37 -4.20
C LEU A 311 28.60 -8.50 -2.85
N PRO A 312 29.25 -7.45 -2.30
CA PRO A 312 29.94 -7.57 -1.00
C PRO A 312 28.98 -7.80 0.18
N ILE A 313 27.70 -7.47 0.01
CA ILE A 313 26.68 -7.67 1.05
C ILE A 313 26.17 -9.11 1.05
N LEU A 314 26.20 -9.76 -0.12
CA LEU A 314 25.58 -11.07 -0.36
C LEU A 314 26.58 -12.24 -0.29
N TYR A 315 27.85 -11.98 -0.57
CA TYR A 315 28.87 -13.02 -0.70
C TYR A 315 30.04 -12.75 0.24
N GLY A 316 30.61 -13.82 0.79
CA GLY A 316 31.88 -13.77 1.55
C GLY A 316 33.06 -13.48 0.64
N GLU A 317 34.18 -13.07 1.23
CA GLU A 317 35.37 -12.55 0.54
C GLU A 317 35.88 -13.47 -0.59
N ASP A 318 36.01 -14.77 -0.33
CA ASP A 318 36.54 -15.75 -1.31
C ASP A 318 35.64 -15.91 -2.53
N VAL A 319 34.32 -15.97 -2.29
CA VAL A 319 33.33 -16.14 -3.36
C VAL A 319 33.21 -14.81 -4.15
N LEU A 320 33.22 -13.67 -3.45
CA LEU A 320 33.20 -12.35 -4.05
C LEU A 320 34.38 -12.12 -4.98
N ARG A 321 35.59 -12.55 -4.55
CA ARG A 321 36.80 -12.47 -5.37
C ARG A 321 36.65 -13.26 -6.67
N GLY A 322 36.15 -14.50 -6.60
CA GLY A 322 35.89 -15.31 -7.77
C GLY A 322 34.94 -14.66 -8.74
N ILE A 323 33.79 -14.15 -8.22
CA ILE A 323 32.79 -13.44 -9.01
C ILE A 323 33.40 -12.18 -9.67
N ALA A 324 34.19 -11.40 -8.92
CA ALA A 324 34.79 -10.17 -9.43
C ALA A 324 35.79 -10.44 -10.55
N ILE A 325 36.63 -11.48 -10.43
CA ILE A 325 37.54 -11.89 -11.48
C ILE A 325 36.80 -12.33 -12.75
N ASP A 326 35.68 -13.04 -12.60
CA ASP A 326 34.89 -13.48 -13.76
C ASP A 326 34.20 -12.29 -14.45
N LEU A 327 33.64 -11.38 -13.71
CA LEU A 327 32.99 -10.18 -14.26
C LEU A 327 34.01 -9.25 -14.96
N LEU A 328 35.23 -9.14 -14.43
CA LEU A 328 36.30 -8.33 -15.06
C LEU A 328 36.68 -8.79 -16.47
N LYS A 329 36.43 -10.06 -16.82
CA LYS A 329 36.75 -10.59 -18.17
C LYS A 329 35.92 -9.93 -19.28
N THR A 330 34.71 -9.47 -18.94
CA THR A 330 33.74 -8.95 -19.91
C THR A 330 33.34 -7.51 -19.67
N GLU A 331 33.70 -6.92 -18.53
CA GLU A 331 33.29 -5.56 -18.17
C GLU A 331 34.07 -4.50 -18.96
N THR A 332 33.36 -3.48 -19.41
CA THR A 332 33.89 -2.36 -20.20
C THR A 332 33.76 -1.01 -19.52
N ASP A 333 32.97 -0.89 -18.46
CA ASP A 333 32.77 0.36 -17.74
C ASP A 333 33.88 0.62 -16.72
N ASP A 334 34.59 1.74 -16.88
CA ASP A 334 35.75 2.11 -16.04
C ASP A 334 35.43 2.17 -14.54
N LYS A 335 34.21 2.59 -14.16
CA LYS A 335 33.81 2.68 -12.74
C LYS A 335 33.58 1.29 -12.17
N LEU A 336 32.95 0.40 -12.94
CA LEU A 336 32.75 -0.99 -12.53
C LEU A 336 34.08 -1.74 -12.46
N ILE A 337 34.97 -1.55 -13.43
CA ILE A 337 36.32 -2.13 -13.42
C ILE A 337 37.06 -1.72 -12.15
N LYS A 338 36.96 -0.43 -11.73
CA LYS A 338 37.58 0.02 -10.46
C LYS A 338 37.00 -0.69 -9.25
N SER A 339 35.67 -0.79 -9.15
CA SER A 339 34.99 -1.47 -8.03
C SER A 339 35.31 -2.96 -7.99
N LEU A 340 35.24 -3.64 -9.14
CA LEU A 340 35.55 -5.05 -9.25
C LEU A 340 37.03 -5.35 -8.93
N ASN A 341 37.97 -4.48 -9.33
CA ASN A 341 39.37 -4.60 -8.96
C ASN A 341 39.60 -4.47 -7.45
N GLN A 342 38.79 -3.65 -6.75
CA GLN A 342 38.84 -3.58 -5.28
C GLN A 342 38.40 -4.91 -4.66
N TYR A 343 37.37 -5.55 -5.18
CA TYR A 343 36.87 -6.86 -4.70
C TYR A 343 37.81 -8.03 -5.06
N ALA A 344 38.59 -7.89 -6.12
CA ALA A 344 39.53 -8.87 -6.56
C ALA A 344 40.87 -8.88 -5.77
N LYS A 345 41.21 -7.76 -5.06
CA LYS A 345 42.45 -7.60 -4.28
C LYS A 345 42.30 -8.14 -2.86
N ASP A 346 43.35 -8.78 -2.35
CA ASP A 346 43.42 -9.34 -1.00
C ASP A 346 43.41 -8.26 0.12
N ASP A 347 44.02 -7.10 -0.15
CA ASP A 347 44.39 -6.12 0.88
C ASP A 347 43.31 -5.06 1.17
N SER A 348 42.24 -5.01 0.41
CA SER A 348 41.27 -3.89 0.51
C SER A 348 40.19 -4.10 1.55
N LEU A 349 40.07 -5.28 2.12
CA LEU A 349 39.05 -5.63 3.11
C LEU A 349 39.53 -5.58 4.57
N GLU A 350 40.82 -5.30 4.80
CA GLU A 350 41.36 -5.14 6.17
C GLU A 350 40.90 -3.88 6.91
N GLY A 351 40.22 -2.95 6.23
CA GLY A 351 39.89 -1.62 6.74
C GLY A 351 38.72 -1.50 7.70
N SER A 352 37.97 -2.56 8.02
CA SER A 352 36.83 -2.45 8.93
C SER A 352 36.66 -3.69 9.80
N GLU A 353 37.34 -3.71 10.95
CA GLU A 353 37.06 -4.67 12.04
C GLU A 353 35.58 -4.72 12.44
N ALA A 354 34.87 -3.62 12.27
CA ALA A 354 33.42 -3.54 12.51
C ALA A 354 32.59 -4.37 11.50
N GLN A 355 33.08 -4.52 10.25
CA GLN A 355 32.42 -5.40 9.27
C GLN A 355 32.78 -6.87 9.51
N LYS A 356 34.05 -7.19 9.84
CA LYS A 356 34.45 -8.56 10.21
C LYS A 356 33.62 -9.12 11.36
N ASN A 357 33.36 -8.31 12.39
CA ASN A 357 32.55 -8.73 13.54
C ASN A 357 31.05 -8.92 13.24
N ARG A 358 30.50 -8.30 12.21
CA ARG A 358 29.10 -8.52 11.80
C ARG A 358 28.86 -9.86 11.09
N PHE A 359 29.88 -10.39 10.42
CA PHE A 359 29.79 -11.65 9.65
C PHE A 359 30.32 -12.86 10.42
N LEU A 360 31.10 -12.62 11.48
CA LEU A 360 31.70 -13.67 12.34
C LEU A 360 31.01 -13.78 13.71
N ALA A 361 29.94 -13.05 13.97
CA ALA A 361 29.13 -13.34 15.15
C ALA A 361 28.66 -14.80 15.01
N PRO A 362 29.14 -15.73 15.84
CA PRO A 362 28.64 -17.10 15.80
C PRO A 362 27.12 -17.02 15.93
N ALA A 363 26.41 -17.80 15.13
CA ALA A 363 24.98 -17.97 15.32
C ALA A 363 24.75 -18.17 16.81
N PRO A 364 23.80 -17.45 17.44
CA PRO A 364 23.55 -17.58 18.87
C PRO A 364 23.43 -19.07 19.15
N ALA A 365 24.29 -19.56 20.05
CA ALA A 365 24.34 -20.97 20.39
C ALA A 365 22.90 -21.37 20.72
N VAL A 366 22.32 -22.22 19.90
CA VAL A 366 21.01 -22.80 20.19
C VAL A 366 21.17 -23.40 21.58
N PRO A 367 20.43 -22.96 22.60
CA PRO A 367 20.57 -23.52 23.92
C PRO A 367 20.39 -25.02 23.78
N LYS A 368 21.40 -25.80 24.17
CA LYS A 368 21.28 -27.26 24.22
C LYS A 368 20.20 -27.50 25.28
N ILE A 369 18.98 -27.74 24.81
CA ILE A 369 17.91 -28.17 25.67
C ILE A 369 18.34 -29.53 26.20
N ASP A 370 18.54 -29.62 27.51
CA ASP A 370 18.86 -30.89 28.14
C ASP A 370 17.76 -31.87 27.76
N ARG A 371 18.18 -33.04 27.26
CA ARG A 371 17.24 -34.06 26.77
C ARG A 371 16.21 -34.44 27.83
N GLU A 372 16.59 -34.42 29.09
CA GLU A 372 15.69 -34.68 30.22
C GLU A 372 14.62 -33.60 30.37
N VAL A 373 14.93 -32.31 30.08
CA VAL A 373 13.98 -31.19 30.13
C VAL A 373 13.02 -31.28 28.94
N ALA A 374 13.50 -31.67 27.76
CA ALA A 374 12.67 -31.86 26.57
C ALA A 374 11.70 -33.05 26.72
N GLU A 375 12.15 -34.14 27.34
CA GLU A 375 11.33 -35.32 27.63
C GLU A 375 10.29 -35.04 28.76
N ALA A 376 10.64 -34.21 29.75
CA ALA A 376 9.71 -33.78 30.79
C ALA A 376 8.61 -32.86 30.23
N ALA A 377 8.99 -31.93 29.31
CA ALA A 377 8.04 -31.05 28.61
C ALA A 377 7.12 -31.84 27.66
N GLY A 378 7.65 -32.85 26.96
CA GLY A 378 6.86 -33.74 26.10
C GLY A 378 5.79 -34.54 26.90
N LYS A 379 6.15 -35.04 28.06
CA LYS A 379 5.21 -35.75 28.93
C LYS A 379 4.11 -34.86 29.48
N SER A 380 4.39 -33.59 29.73
CA SER A 380 3.38 -32.62 30.20
C SER A 380 2.33 -32.27 29.14
N VAL A 381 2.62 -32.49 27.86
CA VAL A 381 1.73 -32.19 26.72
C VAL A 381 1.11 -33.47 26.13
N GLY A 382 1.36 -34.64 26.72
CA GLY A 382 0.74 -35.93 26.33
C GLY A 382 1.30 -36.51 25.01
N LEU A 383 2.52 -36.11 24.61
CA LEU A 383 3.21 -36.66 23.45
C LEU A 383 4.03 -37.89 23.87
N GLU A 384 3.77 -39.05 23.26
CA GLU A 384 4.59 -40.22 23.44
C GLU A 384 6.00 -40.03 22.82
N PRO A 385 7.07 -40.50 23.47
CA PRO A 385 8.42 -40.36 22.95
C PRO A 385 8.59 -41.15 21.65
N ILE A 386 9.07 -40.48 20.61
CA ILE A 386 9.41 -41.11 19.32
C ILE A 386 10.57 -42.12 19.58
N PRO A 387 10.41 -43.42 19.24
CA PRO A 387 11.46 -44.39 19.47
C PRO A 387 12.69 -44.04 18.65
N SER A 388 13.82 -43.86 19.31
CA SER A 388 15.12 -43.60 18.67
C SER A 388 15.52 -44.78 17.79
N LYS A 389 15.37 -44.62 16.47
CA LYS A 389 16.05 -45.50 15.52
C LYS A 389 17.56 -45.25 15.66
N GLN A 390 18.29 -46.29 16.07
CA GLN A 390 19.74 -46.30 16.04
C GLN A 390 20.18 -45.99 14.59
N VAL A 391 20.83 -44.84 14.40
CA VAL A 391 21.54 -44.53 13.16
C VAL A 391 22.76 -45.42 13.16
N GLN A 392 22.68 -46.53 12.44
CA GLN A 392 23.87 -47.28 12.06
C GLN A 392 24.67 -46.41 11.11
N GLN A 393 25.89 -46.12 11.50
CA GLN A 393 26.90 -45.50 10.62
C GLN A 393 27.18 -46.46 9.46
N GLU A 394 26.58 -46.18 8.30
CA GLU A 394 26.97 -46.82 7.05
C GLU A 394 28.22 -46.14 6.47
N ASN A 395 29.22 -46.95 6.25
CA ASN A 395 30.51 -46.64 5.62
C ASN A 395 30.31 -46.12 4.19
N PRO A 396 31.03 -45.08 3.73
CA PRO A 396 30.84 -44.50 2.40
C PRO A 396 31.74 -45.22 1.36
N GLU A 397 31.43 -46.47 1.03
CA GLU A 397 31.99 -47.09 -0.18
C GLU A 397 30.96 -48.05 -0.79
N LYS A 398 30.28 -47.54 -1.81
CA LYS A 398 29.76 -48.23 -3.03
C LYS A 398 28.56 -47.48 -3.59
N VAL A 399 28.83 -46.47 -4.36
CA VAL A 399 27.82 -45.92 -5.28
C VAL A 399 27.94 -46.67 -6.59
N THR A 400 27.11 -47.68 -6.79
CA THR A 400 26.84 -48.22 -8.12
C THR A 400 25.60 -47.54 -8.69
N ASN A 401 25.76 -47.05 -9.91
CA ASN A 401 24.75 -46.46 -10.77
C ASN A 401 23.46 -47.27 -10.83
N ASN A 402 22.34 -46.62 -10.55
CA ASN A 402 21.02 -47.02 -11.06
C ASN A 402 20.29 -45.81 -11.58
N ALA A 403 20.44 -45.60 -12.90
CA ALA A 403 19.57 -44.72 -13.68
C ALA A 403 18.19 -45.37 -13.80
N GLY A 404 17.16 -44.64 -13.47
CA GLY A 404 15.82 -44.99 -13.87
C GLY A 404 14.80 -45.23 -12.78
N LYS A 405 14.32 -44.18 -12.12
CA LYS A 405 12.93 -44.09 -11.65
C LYS A 405 12.50 -42.63 -11.63
N LYS A 406 11.75 -42.21 -12.66
CA LYS A 406 11.05 -40.93 -12.70
C LYS A 406 10.08 -40.85 -11.54
N SER A 407 10.14 -39.79 -10.77
CA SER A 407 9.23 -39.55 -9.66
C SER A 407 7.85 -39.17 -10.18
N LYS A 408 6.82 -39.77 -9.59
CA LYS A 408 5.37 -39.56 -9.90
C LYS A 408 4.82 -38.16 -9.58
N VAL A 409 5.67 -37.18 -9.31
CA VAL A 409 5.26 -35.82 -8.94
C VAL A 409 5.07 -34.93 -10.17
N THR A 410 5.65 -35.27 -11.32
CA THR A 410 5.53 -34.50 -12.56
C THR A 410 4.25 -34.75 -13.34
N ASP A 411 3.54 -35.85 -13.05
CA ASP A 411 2.30 -36.17 -13.78
C ASP A 411 1.04 -35.53 -13.18
N LEU A 412 1.09 -35.03 -11.95
CA LEU A 412 -0.05 -34.33 -11.32
C LEU A 412 -0.25 -32.89 -11.82
N TYR A 413 0.80 -32.26 -12.34
CA TYR A 413 0.70 -30.90 -12.89
C TYR A 413 0.33 -30.83 -14.37
N ARG A 414 0.35 -31.96 -15.08
CA ARG A 414 0.01 -32.02 -16.50
C ARG A 414 -1.47 -32.30 -16.79
N SER A 415 -2.22 -32.78 -15.80
CA SER A 415 -3.65 -33.09 -15.94
C SER A 415 -4.59 -31.93 -15.64
N VAL A 416 -4.10 -30.88 -14.96
CA VAL A 416 -4.94 -29.72 -14.59
C VAL A 416 -4.95 -28.63 -15.67
N SER A 417 -3.99 -28.63 -16.60
CA SER A 417 -3.89 -27.60 -17.65
C SER A 417 -4.58 -27.94 -18.96
N GLN A 418 -5.16 -29.11 -19.11
CA GLN A 418 -5.88 -29.50 -20.33
C GLN A 418 -7.41 -29.50 -20.21
N ASP A 419 -7.96 -29.60 -19.00
CA ASP A 419 -9.40 -29.59 -18.77
C ASP A 419 -10.02 -28.18 -18.60
N GLU A 420 -9.20 -27.14 -18.38
CA GLU A 420 -9.69 -25.75 -18.30
C GLU A 420 -9.70 -24.99 -19.64
N MET A 421 -9.19 -25.59 -20.72
CA MET A 421 -9.18 -24.95 -22.06
C MET A 421 -10.33 -25.33 -22.99
N MET A 422 -11.29 -26.14 -22.53
CA MET A 422 -12.41 -26.61 -23.37
C MET A 422 -13.76 -26.21 -22.77
N GLY A 423 -13.98 -24.92 -22.50
CA GLY A 423 -15.24 -24.50 -21.92
C GLY A 423 -15.59 -23.01 -22.07
N TYR A 424 -15.18 -22.38 -23.18
CA TYR A 424 -15.71 -21.05 -23.55
C TYR A 424 -15.82 -20.92 -25.07
N ASP A 425 -16.76 -21.64 -25.63
CA ASP A 425 -17.45 -21.30 -26.88
C ASP A 425 -18.91 -21.69 -26.68
N ASP A 426 -19.79 -20.71 -26.81
CA ASP A 426 -21.23 -20.68 -26.89
C ASP A 426 -21.91 -19.79 -25.84
N TYR A 427 -21.93 -18.49 -26.13
CA TYR A 427 -23.08 -17.62 -25.92
C TYR A 427 -23.02 -16.45 -26.90
N GLU A 428 -23.53 -16.70 -28.11
CA GLU A 428 -24.22 -15.69 -28.92
C GLU A 428 -25.59 -15.42 -28.29
N TYR A 429 -25.84 -14.19 -27.84
CA TYR A 429 -27.05 -13.38 -28.13
C TYR A 429 -26.88 -12.03 -27.43
#